data_39f4f1f95f4289b716cb0aefc97df888
#
_entry.id   39f4f1f95f4289b716cb0aefc97df888
#
_cell.length_a   1.000
_cell.length_b   1.000
_cell.length_c   1.000
_cell.angle_alpha   90.00
_cell.angle_beta   90.00
_cell.angle_gamma   90.00
#
_symmetry.space_group_name_H-M   'P 1'
#
loop_
_entity.id
_entity.type
_entity.pdbx_description
1 polymer ?
#
loop_
_entity_poly.entity_id
_entity_poly.type
_entity_poly.pdbx_seq_one_letter_code
_entity_poly.pdbx_strand_id
1 'polypeptide(L)'
;MKYRTVQTMMLPDCAEENYGLYYQGTGGIQVQQGEKKSLSVPENEKADLFTYFNGFYPKQWSQYAQLDGLRIKVTVSGNCRVLLCHIDGSRTVVDEEKESRTAADIKNELVFEVSDVIENIAAFWICVEGLAQGGVLYDVDFQSAVEVQQAVRPAVVICTCRREKEVISNLERISRMDLEERPGIFLIDNGNTLTEEMVPDWVHLVPNRNCGGAGGFTRGMIEALKDPGFTHVILMDDDIVLNPEVLTKTMLFLSSVKKEWQDAPLGGSLIERDIPWKQFECGAFWNRGRIQGCGQNMDLRKRDALLKNTESQNWDYGGWGYCCIPVSAIREKGLPLPVFIHRDDIEYGIRMGKLMTLNGIGVWHEAVTKKLPQIGEYYDIRNMAILNAIHYDDWDKRQWKKFLVKWTAGNLLRGRYDYIYLNICAMLDFLKGEKWLENTDGVEIHKQVASRLPKLEKLDKSGESPVWLVLEKQACRKMMMVRSSHCMASLSLRGAGR
;
A
#
# COMPACT_ATOMS: atom_id res chain seq x y z
N MET A 1 -20.08 -19.42 -24.06
CA MET A 1 -19.85 -18.53 -22.91
C MET A 1 -19.04 -17.33 -23.40
N LYS A 2 -19.29 -16.13 -22.88
CA LYS A 2 -18.51 -14.94 -23.23
C LYS A 2 -17.44 -14.76 -22.15
N TYR A 3 -16.19 -14.96 -22.52
CA TYR A 3 -15.04 -14.72 -21.62
C TYR A 3 -14.72 -13.24 -21.55
N ARG A 4 -14.27 -12.79 -20.39
CA ARG A 4 -13.73 -11.43 -20.17
C ARG A 4 -12.41 -11.50 -19.43
N THR A 5 -11.57 -10.53 -19.66
CA THR A 5 -10.30 -10.37 -18.96
C THR A 5 -10.51 -10.16 -17.47
N VAL A 6 -9.74 -10.87 -16.65
CA VAL A 6 -9.67 -10.72 -15.18
C VAL A 6 -8.28 -10.30 -14.73
N GLN A 7 -7.23 -10.65 -15.49
CA GLN A 7 -5.86 -10.18 -15.25
C GLN A 7 -5.09 -10.17 -16.57
N THR A 8 -4.27 -9.12 -16.79
CA THR A 8 -3.33 -9.01 -17.91
C THR A 8 -1.90 -9.09 -17.43
N MET A 9 -0.98 -9.41 -18.36
CA MET A 9 0.46 -9.36 -18.10
C MET A 9 0.88 -7.92 -17.79
N MET A 10 1.74 -7.77 -16.79
CA MET A 10 2.38 -6.52 -16.41
C MET A 10 3.87 -6.58 -16.74
N LEU A 11 4.41 -5.49 -17.25
CA LEU A 11 5.83 -5.34 -17.52
C LEU A 11 6.41 -4.09 -16.84
N PRO A 12 7.70 -4.12 -16.44
CA PRO A 12 8.35 -2.95 -15.88
C PRO A 12 8.55 -1.87 -16.95
N ASP A 13 8.82 -0.63 -16.55
CA ASP A 13 9.11 0.45 -17.49
C ASP A 13 10.45 0.25 -18.21
N CYS A 14 11.41 -0.40 -17.56
CA CYS A 14 12.69 -0.80 -18.14
C CYS A 14 13.18 -2.10 -17.48
N ALA A 15 14.19 -2.75 -18.08
CA ALA A 15 14.70 -4.03 -17.58
C ALA A 15 15.27 -3.93 -16.16
N GLU A 16 15.85 -2.79 -15.79
CA GLU A 16 16.40 -2.53 -14.46
C GLU A 16 15.34 -2.48 -13.37
N GLU A 17 14.10 -2.12 -13.71
CA GLU A 17 12.95 -2.10 -12.80
C GLU A 17 12.27 -3.47 -12.65
N ASN A 18 12.74 -4.51 -13.33
CA ASN A 18 12.16 -5.85 -13.21
C ASN A 18 12.23 -6.40 -11.77
N TYR A 19 13.37 -6.27 -11.11
CA TYR A 19 13.63 -6.77 -9.75
C TYR A 19 13.24 -8.25 -9.54
N GLY A 20 12.95 -9.01 -10.60
CA GLY A 20 12.41 -10.37 -10.55
C GLY A 20 10.95 -10.47 -10.11
N LEU A 21 10.21 -9.37 -10.17
CA LEU A 21 8.80 -9.29 -9.77
C LEU A 21 7.83 -9.36 -10.95
N TYR A 22 8.31 -9.14 -12.18
CA TYR A 22 7.52 -9.20 -13.41
C TYR A 22 7.80 -10.46 -14.21
N TYR A 23 9.05 -10.82 -14.38
CA TYR A 23 9.50 -12.07 -15.00
C TYR A 23 10.82 -12.51 -14.39
N GLN A 24 11.07 -13.81 -14.44
CA GLN A 24 12.36 -14.42 -14.09
C GLN A 24 12.93 -15.05 -15.35
N GLY A 25 14.24 -14.95 -15.53
CA GLY A 25 14.91 -15.48 -16.70
C GLY A 25 16.37 -15.07 -16.74
N THR A 26 17.05 -15.47 -17.79
CA THR A 26 18.45 -15.17 -18.04
C THR A 26 18.66 -13.81 -18.70
N GLY A 27 19.88 -13.30 -18.74
CA GLY A 27 20.21 -11.92 -19.09
C GLY A 27 19.97 -11.47 -20.54
N GLY A 28 19.52 -12.36 -21.43
CA GLY A 28 19.19 -12.02 -22.81
C GLY A 28 17.77 -11.47 -23.03
N ILE A 29 16.92 -11.60 -22.05
CA ILE A 29 15.51 -11.17 -22.13
C ILE A 29 15.42 -9.66 -21.99
N GLN A 30 14.66 -9.00 -22.89
CA GLN A 30 14.57 -7.53 -22.92
C GLN A 30 13.10 -7.06 -23.01
N VAL A 31 12.79 -6.03 -22.24
CA VAL A 31 11.52 -5.30 -22.37
C VAL A 31 11.64 -4.34 -23.56
N GLN A 32 10.77 -4.52 -24.54
CA GLN A 32 10.68 -3.66 -25.71
C GLN A 32 9.59 -2.62 -25.51
N GLN A 33 9.90 -1.38 -25.85
CA GLN A 33 8.95 -0.27 -25.84
C GLN A 33 8.20 -0.20 -27.18
N GLY A 34 6.89 0.05 -27.15
CA GLY A 34 6.00 0.17 -28.28
C GLY A 34 4.69 0.81 -27.86
N GLU A 35 3.63 0.69 -28.64
CA GLU A 35 2.27 1.08 -28.20
C GLU A 35 1.91 0.36 -26.90
N LYS A 36 2.20 -0.93 -26.84
CA LYS A 36 2.24 -1.73 -25.61
C LYS A 36 3.62 -2.32 -25.44
N LYS A 37 4.07 -2.43 -24.20
CA LYS A 37 5.34 -3.10 -23.88
C LYS A 37 5.26 -4.57 -24.24
N SER A 38 6.39 -5.14 -24.66
CA SER A 38 6.53 -6.57 -24.95
C SER A 38 7.84 -7.13 -24.43
N LEU A 39 7.96 -8.46 -24.37
CA LEU A 39 9.13 -9.13 -23.84
C LEU A 39 9.81 -9.94 -24.96
N SER A 40 11.00 -9.54 -25.36
CA SER A 40 11.81 -10.30 -26.30
C SER A 40 12.47 -11.48 -25.58
N VAL A 41 12.28 -12.68 -26.09
CA VAL A 41 12.84 -13.92 -25.57
C VAL A 41 13.77 -14.52 -26.61
N PRO A 42 15.08 -14.31 -26.52
CA PRO A 42 16.06 -14.82 -27.46
C PRO A 42 16.10 -16.36 -27.52
N GLU A 43 16.77 -16.89 -28.54
CA GLU A 43 16.99 -18.33 -28.68
C GLU A 43 17.69 -18.90 -27.42
N ASN A 44 17.20 -20.06 -26.95
CA ASN A 44 17.66 -20.77 -25.76
C ASN A 44 17.45 -20.02 -24.42
N GLU A 45 16.74 -18.88 -24.44
CA GLU A 45 16.33 -18.17 -23.22
C GLU A 45 14.92 -18.57 -22.81
N LYS A 46 14.64 -18.41 -21.50
CA LYS A 46 13.33 -18.73 -20.90
C LYS A 46 12.85 -17.60 -20.02
N ALA A 47 11.67 -17.07 -20.32
CA ALA A 47 10.94 -16.14 -19.47
C ALA A 47 9.90 -16.91 -18.63
N ASP A 48 10.06 -16.89 -17.31
CA ASP A 48 9.14 -17.50 -16.35
C ASP A 48 8.31 -16.39 -15.68
N LEU A 49 6.99 -16.41 -15.88
CA LEU A 49 6.06 -15.43 -15.32
C LEU A 49 5.47 -15.86 -13.97
N PHE A 50 6.02 -16.88 -13.29
CA PHE A 50 5.67 -17.16 -11.90
C PHE A 50 6.28 -16.11 -10.97
N THR A 51 5.67 -14.95 -10.93
CA THR A 51 6.17 -13.78 -10.23
C THR A 51 5.05 -13.08 -9.47
N TYR A 52 5.43 -12.08 -8.67
CA TYR A 52 4.47 -11.32 -7.87
C TYR A 52 3.37 -10.65 -8.74
N PHE A 53 3.74 -10.05 -9.87
CA PHE A 53 2.79 -9.32 -10.72
C PHE A 53 2.05 -10.22 -11.70
N ASN A 54 2.69 -11.27 -12.25
CA ASN A 54 2.16 -12.04 -13.38
C ASN A 54 1.66 -13.43 -13.04
N GLY A 55 1.97 -13.97 -11.86
CA GLY A 55 1.33 -15.21 -11.41
C GLY A 55 -0.17 -14.98 -11.23
N PHE A 56 -0.98 -15.98 -11.61
CA PHE A 56 -2.40 -16.03 -11.32
C PHE A 56 -2.64 -16.97 -10.14
N TYR A 57 -3.33 -16.51 -9.10
CA TYR A 57 -3.49 -17.23 -7.83
C TYR A 57 -4.97 -17.55 -7.57
N PRO A 58 -5.55 -18.62 -8.18
CA PRO A 58 -6.98 -18.90 -8.14
C PRO A 58 -7.52 -18.99 -6.71
N LYS A 59 -6.79 -19.65 -5.82
CA LYS A 59 -7.18 -19.80 -4.42
C LYS A 59 -7.36 -18.44 -3.73
N GLN A 60 -6.48 -17.47 -4.00
CA GLN A 60 -6.60 -16.11 -3.45
C GLN A 60 -7.77 -15.35 -4.11
N TRP A 61 -7.92 -15.49 -5.42
CA TRP A 61 -9.04 -14.90 -6.15
C TRP A 61 -10.38 -15.39 -5.63
N SER A 62 -10.55 -16.73 -5.49
CA SER A 62 -11.79 -17.38 -5.08
C SER A 62 -12.26 -17.00 -3.66
N GLN A 63 -11.35 -16.50 -2.81
CA GLN A 63 -11.73 -15.97 -1.50
C GLN A 63 -12.66 -14.75 -1.62
N TYR A 64 -12.39 -13.88 -2.59
CA TYR A 64 -13.00 -12.57 -2.70
C TYR A 64 -13.86 -12.40 -3.96
N ALA A 65 -13.50 -13.08 -5.05
CA ALA A 65 -14.10 -12.91 -6.37
C ALA A 65 -14.71 -14.20 -6.91
N GLN A 66 -15.65 -14.05 -7.83
CA GLN A 66 -16.16 -15.18 -8.61
C GLN A 66 -15.23 -15.45 -9.78
N LEU A 67 -14.99 -16.72 -10.02
CA LEU A 67 -14.32 -17.24 -11.22
C LEU A 67 -15.21 -18.35 -11.80
N ASP A 68 -15.50 -18.28 -13.07
CA ASP A 68 -16.27 -19.31 -13.80
C ASP A 68 -15.47 -19.71 -15.05
N GLY A 69 -14.88 -20.89 -14.99
CA GLY A 69 -13.88 -21.32 -15.94
C GLY A 69 -12.67 -20.39 -16.00
N LEU A 70 -11.60 -20.84 -16.52
CA LEU A 70 -10.41 -20.03 -16.78
C LEU A 70 -9.83 -20.40 -18.13
N ARG A 71 -9.53 -19.42 -18.96
CA ARG A 71 -8.69 -19.61 -20.14
C ARG A 71 -7.62 -18.53 -20.17
N ILE A 72 -6.50 -18.87 -20.76
CA ILE A 72 -5.36 -17.98 -20.87
C ILE A 72 -5.08 -17.76 -22.35
N LYS A 73 -5.16 -16.51 -22.79
CA LYS A 73 -4.83 -16.11 -24.15
C LYS A 73 -3.44 -15.49 -24.13
N VAL A 74 -2.53 -16.04 -24.93
CA VAL A 74 -1.15 -15.59 -25.03
C VAL A 74 -0.90 -15.10 -26.44
N THR A 75 -0.42 -13.87 -26.58
CA THR A 75 -0.06 -13.27 -27.86
C THR A 75 1.45 -13.24 -28.02
N VAL A 76 1.94 -13.95 -29.02
CA VAL A 76 3.38 -14.08 -29.31
C VAL A 76 3.67 -13.85 -30.80
N SER A 77 4.95 -13.65 -31.15
CA SER A 77 5.43 -13.76 -32.54
C SER A 77 6.81 -14.44 -32.57
N GLY A 78 7.27 -14.77 -33.77
CA GLY A 78 8.55 -15.47 -33.94
C GLY A 78 8.48 -16.94 -33.55
N ASN A 79 9.63 -17.52 -33.23
CA ASN A 79 9.75 -18.91 -32.89
C ASN A 79 9.89 -19.07 -31.37
N CYS A 80 8.84 -19.48 -30.74
CA CYS A 80 8.83 -19.71 -29.30
C CYS A 80 7.91 -20.86 -28.91
N ARG A 81 8.21 -21.46 -27.77
CA ARG A 81 7.39 -22.45 -27.10
C ARG A 81 6.77 -21.79 -25.89
N VAL A 82 5.46 -21.91 -25.75
CA VAL A 82 4.68 -21.37 -24.65
C VAL A 82 4.14 -22.51 -23.80
N LEU A 83 4.43 -22.47 -22.53
CA LEU A 83 4.06 -23.49 -21.55
C LEU A 83 3.05 -22.91 -20.57
N LEU A 84 1.90 -23.56 -20.41
CA LEU A 84 1.01 -23.34 -19.28
C LEU A 84 1.50 -24.20 -18.12
N CYS A 85 1.79 -23.56 -17.00
CA CYS A 85 2.31 -24.20 -15.80
C CYS A 85 1.41 -23.97 -14.59
N HIS A 86 1.39 -24.94 -13.66
CA HIS A 86 0.76 -24.79 -12.35
C HIS A 86 1.60 -25.41 -11.23
N ILE A 87 1.19 -25.13 -9.97
CA ILE A 87 1.76 -25.75 -8.78
C ILE A 87 0.87 -26.91 -8.32
N ASP A 88 1.47 -28.11 -8.26
CA ASP A 88 0.92 -29.27 -7.56
C ASP A 88 1.80 -29.62 -6.36
N GLY A 89 1.31 -29.34 -5.16
CA GLY A 89 2.10 -29.42 -3.92
C GLY A 89 3.33 -28.51 -3.96
N SER A 90 4.53 -29.07 -4.05
CA SER A 90 5.79 -28.33 -4.20
C SER A 90 6.37 -28.37 -5.62
N ARG A 91 5.69 -29.02 -6.56
CA ARG A 91 6.22 -29.29 -7.91
C ARG A 91 5.59 -28.35 -8.93
N THR A 92 6.39 -27.94 -9.90
CA THR A 92 5.90 -27.33 -11.14
C THR A 92 5.45 -28.43 -12.08
N VAL A 93 4.23 -28.33 -12.57
CA VAL A 93 3.65 -29.19 -13.59
C VAL A 93 3.42 -28.34 -14.83
N VAL A 94 3.75 -28.88 -16.01
CA VAL A 94 3.39 -28.30 -17.29
C VAL A 94 2.10 -28.98 -17.74
N ASP A 95 1.01 -28.21 -17.85
CA ASP A 95 -0.30 -28.69 -18.23
C ASP A 95 -0.43 -28.85 -19.73
N GLU A 96 0.02 -27.85 -20.46
CA GLU A 96 -0.08 -27.78 -21.91
C GLU A 96 1.10 -26.98 -22.49
N GLU A 97 1.52 -27.41 -23.68
CA GLU A 97 2.58 -26.78 -24.47
C GLU A 97 2.06 -26.43 -25.85
N LYS A 98 2.38 -25.22 -26.33
CA LYS A 98 2.07 -24.78 -27.70
C LYS A 98 3.27 -24.05 -28.29
N GLU A 99 3.50 -24.29 -29.60
CA GLU A 99 4.57 -23.59 -30.31
C GLU A 99 4.01 -22.53 -31.25
N SER A 100 4.72 -21.43 -31.36
CA SER A 100 4.57 -20.44 -32.43
C SER A 100 5.78 -20.48 -33.35
N ARG A 101 5.49 -20.51 -34.64
CA ARG A 101 6.50 -20.47 -35.71
C ARG A 101 6.02 -19.48 -36.76
N THR A 102 6.12 -18.22 -36.46
CA THR A 102 5.70 -17.12 -37.33
C THR A 102 6.87 -16.20 -37.66
N ALA A 103 6.71 -15.34 -38.64
CA ALA A 103 7.67 -14.25 -38.82
C ALA A 103 7.62 -13.29 -37.58
N ALA A 104 8.69 -12.57 -37.35
CA ALA A 104 8.83 -11.73 -36.13
C ALA A 104 7.77 -10.65 -35.99
N ASP A 105 7.18 -10.21 -37.09
CA ASP A 105 6.12 -9.19 -37.18
C ASP A 105 4.70 -9.76 -37.19
N ILE A 106 4.54 -11.07 -37.30
CA ILE A 106 3.22 -11.73 -37.36
C ILE A 106 2.85 -12.27 -35.99
N LYS A 107 1.88 -11.60 -35.35
CA LYS A 107 1.33 -12.03 -34.06
C LYS A 107 0.47 -13.28 -34.20
N ASN A 108 0.66 -14.21 -33.29
CA ASN A 108 -0.09 -15.45 -33.14
C ASN A 108 -0.75 -15.49 -31.77
N GLU A 109 -2.03 -15.82 -31.72
CA GLU A 109 -2.77 -16.00 -30.46
C GLU A 109 -2.87 -17.49 -30.12
N LEU A 110 -2.35 -17.84 -28.95
CA LEU A 110 -2.42 -19.18 -28.39
C LEU A 110 -3.40 -19.16 -27.21
N VAL A 111 -4.37 -20.06 -27.21
CA VAL A 111 -5.39 -20.14 -26.16
C VAL A 111 -5.22 -21.44 -25.40
N PHE A 112 -5.10 -21.35 -24.07
CA PHE A 112 -5.05 -22.47 -23.14
C PHE A 112 -6.35 -22.52 -22.34
N GLU A 113 -7.05 -23.66 -22.39
CA GLU A 113 -8.24 -23.89 -21.58
C GLU A 113 -7.84 -24.59 -20.28
N VAL A 114 -8.21 -23.99 -19.14
CA VAL A 114 -7.93 -24.55 -17.82
C VAL A 114 -9.14 -25.35 -17.35
N SER A 115 -8.93 -26.59 -16.91
CA SER A 115 -9.99 -27.45 -16.42
C SER A 115 -10.72 -26.88 -15.18
N ASP A 116 -11.95 -27.36 -14.94
CA ASP A 116 -12.93 -26.77 -14.01
C ASP A 116 -12.54 -26.74 -12.52
N VAL A 117 -11.45 -27.34 -12.09
CA VAL A 117 -11.06 -27.45 -10.66
C VAL A 117 -9.96 -26.45 -10.33
N ILE A 118 -10.21 -25.17 -10.65
CA ILE A 118 -9.22 -24.10 -10.46
C ILE A 118 -8.97 -23.75 -8.99
N GLU A 119 -9.98 -23.86 -8.13
CA GLU A 119 -9.93 -23.42 -6.73
C GLU A 119 -8.89 -24.16 -5.87
N ASN A 120 -8.52 -25.38 -6.29
CA ASN A 120 -7.51 -26.18 -5.58
C ASN A 120 -6.07 -25.89 -6.03
N ILE A 121 -5.89 -25.20 -7.15
CA ILE A 121 -4.58 -24.86 -7.69
C ILE A 121 -4.03 -23.62 -7.02
N ALA A 122 -2.81 -23.71 -6.52
CA ALA A 122 -2.19 -22.60 -5.79
C ALA A 122 -1.79 -21.43 -6.71
N ALA A 123 -1.29 -21.73 -7.90
CA ALA A 123 -0.92 -20.74 -8.90
C ALA A 123 -0.90 -21.33 -10.31
N PHE A 124 -1.30 -20.51 -11.31
CA PHE A 124 -1.05 -20.72 -12.74
C PHE A 124 -0.14 -19.60 -13.27
N TRP A 125 0.65 -19.94 -14.28
CA TRP A 125 1.45 -18.94 -14.99
C TRP A 125 1.90 -19.46 -16.36
N ILE A 126 2.42 -18.54 -17.17
CA ILE A 126 3.00 -18.84 -18.47
C ILE A 126 4.53 -18.81 -18.37
N CYS A 127 5.17 -19.79 -19.03
CA CYS A 127 6.58 -19.72 -19.38
C CYS A 127 6.71 -19.60 -20.91
N VAL A 128 7.69 -18.80 -21.38
CA VAL A 128 8.00 -18.69 -22.80
C VAL A 128 9.46 -19.05 -23.02
N GLU A 129 9.71 -20.01 -23.90
CA GLU A 129 11.06 -20.44 -24.30
C GLU A 129 11.33 -20.00 -25.73
N GLY A 130 12.40 -19.26 -25.95
CA GLY A 130 12.85 -18.86 -27.29
C GLY A 130 13.44 -20.07 -28.04
N LEU A 131 12.87 -20.38 -29.20
CA LEU A 131 13.41 -21.36 -30.16
C LEU A 131 14.36 -20.65 -31.15
N ALA A 132 14.71 -21.31 -32.25
CA ALA A 132 15.60 -20.76 -33.28
C ALA A 132 15.20 -19.35 -33.69
N GLN A 133 16.10 -18.36 -33.55
CA GLN A 133 15.89 -16.91 -33.75
C GLN A 133 15.07 -16.22 -32.66
N GLY A 134 14.52 -16.96 -31.66
CA GLY A 134 13.74 -16.40 -30.57
C GLY A 134 12.33 -15.95 -30.95
N GLY A 135 11.64 -15.39 -29.98
CA GLY A 135 10.28 -14.87 -30.14
C GLY A 135 10.02 -13.65 -29.25
N VAL A 136 8.83 -13.09 -29.41
CA VAL A 136 8.35 -11.94 -28.62
C VAL A 136 7.03 -12.29 -27.97
N LEU A 137 6.93 -12.06 -26.65
CA LEU A 137 5.69 -12.15 -25.90
C LEU A 137 5.09 -10.75 -25.77
N TYR A 138 3.88 -10.56 -26.31
CA TYR A 138 3.17 -9.28 -26.29
C TYR A 138 2.19 -9.17 -25.15
N ASP A 139 1.47 -10.26 -24.84
CA ASP A 139 0.44 -10.24 -23.81
C ASP A 139 0.14 -11.64 -23.26
N VAL A 140 -0.28 -11.69 -22.00
CA VAL A 140 -0.88 -12.83 -21.34
C VAL A 140 -2.15 -12.37 -20.67
N ASP A 141 -3.28 -12.80 -21.20
CA ASP A 141 -4.62 -12.37 -20.79
C ASP A 141 -5.34 -13.55 -20.11
N PHE A 142 -5.49 -13.48 -18.80
CA PHE A 142 -6.29 -14.42 -18.03
C PHE A 142 -7.76 -14.01 -18.12
N GLN A 143 -8.60 -14.93 -18.58
CA GLN A 143 -10.00 -14.67 -18.86
C GLN A 143 -10.89 -15.68 -18.12
N SER A 144 -12.03 -15.18 -17.62
CA SER A 144 -13.07 -15.97 -16.99
C SER A 144 -14.42 -15.72 -17.65
N ALA A 145 -15.30 -16.73 -17.62
CA ALA A 145 -16.66 -16.60 -18.13
C ALA A 145 -17.61 -15.87 -17.14
N VAL A 146 -17.10 -15.44 -15.99
CA VAL A 146 -17.87 -14.73 -14.99
C VAL A 146 -18.39 -13.40 -15.53
N GLU A 147 -19.64 -13.09 -15.23
CA GLU A 147 -20.20 -11.77 -15.52
C GLU A 147 -19.60 -10.67 -14.62
N VAL A 148 -19.69 -9.42 -15.07
CA VAL A 148 -19.31 -8.26 -14.26
C VAL A 148 -20.25 -8.17 -13.07
N GLN A 149 -19.71 -8.25 -11.85
CA GLN A 149 -20.48 -8.23 -10.60
C GLN A 149 -20.84 -6.82 -10.17
N GLN A 150 -19.96 -5.85 -10.50
CA GLN A 150 -20.17 -4.43 -10.23
C GLN A 150 -19.39 -3.56 -11.20
N ALA A 151 -19.92 -2.37 -11.49
CA ALA A 151 -19.16 -1.35 -12.17
C ALA A 151 -18.05 -0.82 -11.28
N VAL A 152 -16.87 -0.58 -11.85
CA VAL A 152 -15.72 -0.03 -11.13
C VAL A 152 -15.20 1.21 -11.84
N ARG A 153 -15.39 2.37 -11.22
CA ARG A 153 -14.86 3.66 -11.67
C ARG A 153 -14.20 4.33 -10.47
N PRO A 154 -12.89 4.18 -10.30
CA PRO A 154 -12.19 4.72 -9.14
C PRO A 154 -11.81 6.19 -9.31
N ALA A 155 -11.76 6.91 -8.19
CA ALA A 155 -11.04 8.16 -8.03
C ALA A 155 -9.75 7.88 -7.25
N VAL A 156 -8.60 8.28 -7.76
CA VAL A 156 -7.33 8.24 -7.03
C VAL A 156 -7.15 9.56 -6.29
N VAL A 157 -6.92 9.49 -5.00
CA VAL A 157 -6.63 10.63 -4.15
C VAL A 157 -5.17 10.58 -3.73
N ILE A 158 -4.40 11.57 -4.15
CA ILE A 158 -3.00 11.75 -3.78
C ILE A 158 -2.92 12.96 -2.84
N CYS A 159 -2.36 12.76 -1.64
CA CYS A 159 -2.13 13.84 -0.70
C CYS A 159 -0.64 14.18 -0.68
N THR A 160 -0.28 15.42 -1.02
CA THR A 160 1.12 15.84 -1.08
C THR A 160 1.41 17.06 -0.23
N CYS A 161 2.66 17.16 0.24
CA CYS A 161 3.18 18.33 0.93
C CYS A 161 4.65 18.53 0.56
N ARG A 162 4.95 19.42 -0.39
CA ARG A 162 6.31 19.78 -0.83
C ARG A 162 7.11 18.59 -1.39
N ARG A 163 6.44 17.76 -2.21
CA ARG A 163 7.03 16.60 -2.90
C ARG A 163 6.62 16.57 -4.38
N GLU A 164 6.79 17.72 -5.02
CA GLU A 164 6.35 17.97 -6.40
C GLU A 164 6.94 16.95 -7.38
N LYS A 165 8.23 16.61 -7.23
CA LYS A 165 8.95 15.71 -8.15
C LYS A 165 8.37 14.30 -8.12
N GLU A 166 8.12 13.77 -6.93
CA GLU A 166 7.58 12.42 -6.74
C GLU A 166 6.18 12.32 -7.32
N VAL A 167 5.33 13.32 -7.04
CA VAL A 167 3.97 13.40 -7.58
C VAL A 167 3.97 13.48 -9.11
N ILE A 168 4.74 14.41 -9.69
CA ILE A 168 4.81 14.58 -11.15
C ILE A 168 5.27 13.30 -11.82
N SER A 169 6.28 12.61 -11.27
CA SER A 169 6.74 11.32 -11.80
C SER A 169 5.64 10.25 -11.81
N ASN A 170 4.81 10.17 -10.77
CA ASN A 170 3.68 9.24 -10.76
C ASN A 170 2.57 9.66 -11.75
N LEU A 171 2.28 10.95 -11.88
CA LEU A 171 1.33 11.45 -12.88
C LEU A 171 1.80 11.15 -14.31
N GLU A 172 3.09 11.29 -14.61
CA GLU A 172 3.69 10.90 -15.88
C GLU A 172 3.54 9.40 -16.18
N ARG A 173 3.67 8.54 -15.16
CA ARG A 173 3.41 7.10 -15.30
C ARG A 173 1.93 6.84 -15.62
N ILE A 174 1.02 7.45 -14.85
CA ILE A 174 -0.44 7.31 -15.06
C ILE A 174 -0.86 7.86 -16.43
N SER A 175 -0.20 8.90 -16.96
CA SER A 175 -0.53 9.46 -18.27
C SER A 175 -0.37 8.47 -19.43
N ARG A 176 0.39 7.39 -19.23
CA ARG A 176 0.60 6.33 -20.24
C ARG A 176 -0.55 5.32 -20.31
N MET A 177 -1.50 5.37 -19.37
CA MET A 177 -2.72 4.57 -19.42
C MET A 177 -3.65 5.07 -20.53
N ASP A 178 -4.43 4.16 -21.14
CA ASP A 178 -5.48 4.53 -22.06
C ASP A 178 -6.49 5.47 -21.41
N LEU A 179 -6.95 6.48 -22.13
CA LEU A 179 -7.84 7.52 -21.59
C LEU A 179 -9.13 6.95 -20.99
N GLU A 180 -9.70 5.90 -21.61
CA GLU A 180 -10.94 5.26 -21.16
C GLU A 180 -10.75 4.45 -19.85
N GLU A 181 -9.53 3.99 -19.60
CA GLU A 181 -9.18 3.21 -18.39
C GLU A 181 -8.61 4.08 -17.26
N ARG A 182 -8.33 5.35 -17.54
CA ARG A 182 -7.71 6.24 -16.56
C ARG A 182 -8.70 6.62 -15.46
N PRO A 183 -8.35 6.42 -14.17
CA PRO A 183 -9.17 6.89 -13.06
C PRO A 183 -9.22 8.42 -12.98
N GLY A 184 -10.22 8.96 -12.29
CA GLY A 184 -10.21 10.37 -11.90
C GLY A 184 -9.08 10.62 -10.89
N ILE A 185 -8.29 11.69 -11.07
CA ILE A 185 -7.19 12.00 -10.16
C ILE A 185 -7.50 13.28 -9.38
N PHE A 186 -7.48 13.19 -8.06
CA PHE A 186 -7.59 14.31 -7.13
C PHE A 186 -6.26 14.49 -6.40
N LEU A 187 -5.54 15.54 -6.73
CA LEU A 187 -4.27 15.90 -6.13
C LEU A 187 -4.47 16.98 -5.07
N ILE A 188 -4.33 16.58 -3.81
CA ILE A 188 -4.55 17.47 -2.66
C ILE A 188 -3.21 18.04 -2.22
N ASP A 189 -3.01 19.31 -2.49
CA ASP A 189 -1.77 20.02 -2.16
C ASP A 189 -1.84 20.70 -0.79
N ASN A 190 -1.41 20.00 0.23
CA ASN A 190 -1.26 20.52 1.60
C ASN A 190 -0.10 21.53 1.75
N GLY A 191 0.79 21.60 0.76
CA GLY A 191 1.93 22.50 0.73
C GLY A 191 1.64 23.84 0.08
N ASN A 192 0.60 23.90 -0.75
CA ASN A 192 0.31 25.02 -1.65
C ASN A 192 1.53 25.41 -2.51
N THR A 193 2.21 24.39 -3.06
CA THR A 193 3.43 24.57 -3.85
C THR A 193 3.26 24.18 -5.32
N LEU A 194 2.14 23.57 -5.67
CA LEU A 194 1.79 23.19 -7.03
C LEU A 194 0.90 24.25 -7.70
N THR A 195 1.10 24.43 -9.01
CA THR A 195 0.24 25.28 -9.86
C THR A 195 -0.42 24.42 -10.93
N GLU A 196 -1.51 24.91 -11.55
CA GLU A 196 -2.20 24.20 -12.61
C GLU A 196 -1.29 23.92 -13.83
N GLU A 197 -0.28 24.79 -14.09
CA GLU A 197 0.67 24.59 -15.19
C GLU A 197 1.67 23.44 -14.91
N MET A 198 1.84 23.04 -13.66
CA MET A 198 2.75 21.95 -13.25
C MET A 198 2.11 20.56 -13.36
N VAL A 199 0.78 20.50 -13.49
CA VAL A 199 0.02 19.24 -13.52
C VAL A 199 -0.77 19.11 -14.82
N PRO A 200 -1.01 17.88 -15.31
CA PRO A 200 -1.84 17.69 -16.51
C PRO A 200 -3.30 18.16 -16.30
N ASP A 201 -3.94 18.62 -17.35
CA ASP A 201 -5.33 19.14 -17.34
C ASP A 201 -6.39 18.12 -16.86
N TRP A 202 -6.08 16.83 -16.92
CA TRP A 202 -6.96 15.75 -16.42
C TRP A 202 -6.83 15.49 -14.92
N VAL A 203 -5.97 16.23 -14.21
CA VAL A 203 -5.77 16.15 -12.77
C VAL A 203 -6.56 17.27 -12.09
N HIS A 204 -7.38 16.91 -11.12
CA HIS A 204 -8.05 17.87 -10.25
C HIS A 204 -7.11 18.32 -9.15
N LEU A 205 -6.39 19.43 -9.36
CA LEU A 205 -5.54 20.03 -8.34
C LEU A 205 -6.42 20.75 -7.30
N VAL A 206 -6.26 20.40 -6.03
CA VAL A 206 -7.03 20.94 -4.91
C VAL A 206 -6.08 21.57 -3.91
N PRO A 207 -5.89 22.89 -3.91
CA PRO A 207 -5.17 23.58 -2.84
C PRO A 207 -5.84 23.32 -1.50
N ASN A 208 -5.05 22.98 -0.48
CA ASN A 208 -5.57 22.64 0.83
C ASN A 208 -4.71 23.19 1.95
N ARG A 209 -5.34 23.53 3.07
CA ARG A 209 -4.59 23.81 4.29
C ARG A 209 -3.94 22.51 4.77
N ASN A 210 -2.68 22.57 5.21
CA ASN A 210 -2.03 21.37 5.73
C ASN A 210 -2.75 20.85 6.97
N CYS A 211 -3.56 19.81 6.76
CA CYS A 211 -4.24 19.07 7.82
C CYS A 211 -3.60 17.68 8.04
N GLY A 212 -2.34 17.49 7.61
CA GLY A 212 -1.65 16.19 7.63
C GLY A 212 -2.19 15.21 6.59
N GLY A 213 -1.71 13.98 6.61
CA GLY A 213 -2.19 12.91 5.73
C GLY A 213 -3.67 12.63 5.94
N ALA A 214 -4.11 12.46 7.19
CA ALA A 214 -5.51 12.21 7.52
C ALA A 214 -6.46 13.26 6.92
N GLY A 215 -6.15 14.54 7.09
CA GLY A 215 -6.98 15.63 6.58
C GLY A 215 -6.88 15.81 5.06
N GLY A 216 -5.71 15.58 4.47
CA GLY A 216 -5.51 15.63 3.02
C GLY A 216 -6.30 14.53 2.30
N PHE A 217 -6.20 13.30 2.73
CA PHE A 217 -6.99 12.20 2.19
C PHE A 217 -8.49 12.40 2.39
N THR A 218 -8.90 12.88 3.58
CA THR A 218 -10.30 13.23 3.83
C THR A 218 -10.80 14.30 2.86
N ARG A 219 -10.02 15.34 2.58
CA ARG A 219 -10.38 16.36 1.59
C ARG A 219 -10.55 15.74 0.20
N GLY A 220 -9.65 14.88 -0.23
CA GLY A 220 -9.76 14.20 -1.51
C GLY A 220 -10.98 13.27 -1.60
N MET A 221 -11.30 12.55 -0.53
CA MET A 221 -12.55 11.76 -0.45
C MET A 221 -13.78 12.67 -0.63
N ILE A 222 -13.83 13.82 0.04
CA ILE A 222 -14.93 14.77 -0.08
C ILE A 222 -15.07 15.27 -1.53
N GLU A 223 -13.96 15.60 -2.19
CA GLU A 223 -13.98 16.04 -3.58
C GLU A 223 -14.47 14.91 -4.50
N ALA A 224 -13.96 13.70 -4.37
CA ALA A 224 -14.38 12.54 -5.16
C ALA A 224 -15.87 12.21 -4.96
N LEU A 225 -16.40 12.33 -3.74
CA LEU A 225 -17.80 12.03 -3.42
C LEU A 225 -18.80 13.01 -4.05
N LYS A 226 -18.35 14.14 -4.60
CA LYS A 226 -19.21 15.09 -5.33
C LYS A 226 -19.68 14.53 -6.68
N ASP A 227 -18.90 13.66 -7.30
CA ASP A 227 -19.31 12.94 -8.51
C ASP A 227 -19.89 11.57 -8.11
N PRO A 228 -21.23 11.38 -8.27
CA PRO A 228 -21.88 10.11 -7.92
C PRO A 228 -21.47 8.94 -8.83
N GLY A 229 -20.77 9.21 -9.92
CA GLY A 229 -20.27 8.19 -10.85
C GLY A 229 -19.06 7.44 -10.32
N PHE A 230 -18.30 7.97 -9.36
CA PHE A 230 -17.23 7.22 -8.73
C PHE A 230 -17.78 6.15 -7.80
N THR A 231 -17.22 4.95 -7.92
CA THR A 231 -17.60 3.76 -7.12
C THR A 231 -16.61 3.44 -6.02
N HIS A 232 -15.35 3.83 -6.20
CA HIS A 232 -14.25 3.58 -5.29
C HIS A 232 -13.34 4.81 -5.18
N VAL A 233 -12.65 4.93 -4.04
CA VAL A 233 -11.58 5.90 -3.84
C VAL A 233 -10.31 5.14 -3.52
N ILE A 234 -9.25 5.37 -4.31
CA ILE A 234 -7.91 4.84 -4.06
C ILE A 234 -7.10 5.92 -3.36
N LEU A 235 -6.74 5.68 -2.10
CA LEU A 235 -5.79 6.50 -1.37
C LEU A 235 -4.37 6.08 -1.75
N MET A 236 -3.54 7.05 -2.08
CA MET A 236 -2.19 6.82 -2.57
C MET A 236 -1.24 7.89 -2.03
N ASP A 237 -0.16 7.48 -1.34
CA ASP A 237 0.86 8.40 -0.89
C ASP A 237 1.62 9.04 -2.08
N ASP A 238 2.16 10.24 -1.85
CA ASP A 238 2.89 11.01 -2.85
C ASP A 238 4.29 10.43 -3.16
N ASP A 239 4.89 9.70 -2.24
CA ASP A 239 6.26 9.19 -2.32
C ASP A 239 6.37 7.70 -2.69
N ILE A 240 5.31 7.13 -3.21
CA ILE A 240 5.35 5.79 -3.79
C ILE A 240 5.91 5.81 -5.21
N VAL A 241 6.27 4.65 -5.73
CA VAL A 241 6.48 4.40 -7.17
C VAL A 241 5.38 3.44 -7.62
N LEU A 242 4.56 3.90 -8.56
CA LEU A 242 3.43 3.16 -9.10
C LEU A 242 3.77 2.57 -10.47
N ASN A 243 3.47 1.27 -10.68
CA ASN A 243 3.22 0.78 -12.03
C ASN A 243 1.72 1.00 -12.33
N PRO A 244 1.35 1.77 -13.37
CA PRO A 244 -0.04 2.10 -13.65
C PRO A 244 -0.94 0.88 -13.90
N GLU A 245 -0.38 -0.23 -14.39
CA GLU A 245 -1.12 -1.49 -14.62
C GLU A 245 -1.67 -2.10 -13.32
N VAL A 246 -1.16 -1.66 -12.14
CA VAL A 246 -1.76 -1.99 -10.83
C VAL A 246 -3.17 -1.40 -10.71
N LEU A 247 -3.41 -0.22 -11.27
CA LEU A 247 -4.75 0.39 -11.29
C LEU A 247 -5.71 -0.44 -12.15
N THR A 248 -5.27 -0.84 -13.35
CA THR A 248 -6.05 -1.73 -14.24
C THR A 248 -6.36 -3.06 -13.55
N LYS A 249 -5.36 -3.70 -12.93
CA LYS A 249 -5.56 -4.95 -12.19
C LYS A 249 -6.54 -4.77 -11.02
N THR A 250 -6.46 -3.65 -10.30
CA THR A 250 -7.41 -3.31 -9.24
C THR A 250 -8.84 -3.23 -9.77
N MET A 251 -9.07 -2.53 -10.89
CA MET A 251 -10.40 -2.40 -11.50
C MET A 251 -10.95 -3.75 -12.00
N LEU A 252 -10.12 -4.55 -12.67
CA LEU A 252 -10.49 -5.88 -13.15
C LEU A 252 -10.87 -6.80 -11.99
N PHE A 253 -10.07 -6.82 -10.93
CA PHE A 253 -10.36 -7.62 -9.73
C PHE A 253 -11.66 -7.19 -9.06
N LEU A 254 -11.82 -5.90 -8.77
CA LEU A 254 -13.01 -5.37 -8.09
C LEU A 254 -14.29 -5.59 -8.90
N SER A 255 -14.21 -5.63 -10.25
CA SER A 255 -15.37 -5.93 -11.10
C SER A 255 -15.88 -7.38 -10.96
N SER A 256 -15.09 -8.26 -10.36
CA SER A 256 -15.40 -9.70 -10.15
C SER A 256 -15.75 -10.02 -8.71
N VAL A 257 -15.66 -9.05 -7.79
CA VAL A 257 -15.78 -9.27 -6.34
C VAL A 257 -17.19 -9.72 -5.96
N LYS A 258 -17.29 -10.76 -5.13
CA LYS A 258 -18.53 -11.30 -4.59
C LYS A 258 -19.28 -10.25 -3.76
N LYS A 259 -20.60 -10.34 -3.73
CA LYS A 259 -21.47 -9.39 -3.05
C LYS A 259 -21.08 -9.11 -1.59
N GLU A 260 -20.67 -10.13 -0.84
CA GLU A 260 -20.25 -10.01 0.56
C GLU A 260 -18.93 -9.27 0.78
N TRP A 261 -18.18 -9.00 -0.31
CA TRP A 261 -16.91 -8.27 -0.29
C TRP A 261 -16.97 -6.91 -1.00
N GLN A 262 -18.08 -6.54 -1.63
CA GLN A 262 -18.20 -5.29 -2.40
C GLN A 262 -18.03 -4.02 -1.56
N ASP A 263 -18.30 -4.11 -0.25
CA ASP A 263 -18.09 -3.00 0.70
C ASP A 263 -16.75 -3.10 1.44
N ALA A 264 -15.90 -4.07 1.11
CA ALA A 264 -14.60 -4.23 1.74
C ALA A 264 -13.49 -3.46 1.00
N PRO A 265 -12.60 -2.74 1.70
CA PRO A 265 -11.41 -2.16 1.09
C PRO A 265 -10.46 -3.21 0.52
N LEU A 266 -9.67 -2.80 -0.48
CA LEU A 266 -8.58 -3.58 -1.07
C LEU A 266 -7.25 -2.86 -0.77
N GLY A 267 -6.40 -3.48 0.05
CA GLY A 267 -5.07 -2.99 0.37
C GLY A 267 -4.02 -3.50 -0.62
N GLY A 268 -3.14 -2.60 -1.05
CA GLY A 268 -1.96 -2.97 -1.82
C GLY A 268 -0.78 -3.33 -0.92
N SER A 269 0.08 -4.22 -1.39
CA SER A 269 1.36 -4.50 -0.71
C SER A 269 2.28 -3.28 -0.76
N LEU A 270 2.91 -2.98 0.36
CA LEU A 270 3.98 -1.99 0.43
C LEU A 270 5.33 -2.70 0.25
N ILE A 271 6.04 -2.37 -0.82
CA ILE A 271 7.34 -2.93 -1.19
C ILE A 271 8.40 -1.86 -0.91
N GLU A 272 9.53 -2.23 -0.31
CA GLU A 272 10.59 -1.27 0.01
C GLU A 272 11.30 -0.74 -1.25
N ARG A 273 11.46 0.58 -1.39
CA ARG A 273 12.19 1.17 -2.54
C ARG A 273 13.66 0.80 -2.57
N ASP A 274 14.32 0.70 -1.40
CA ASP A 274 15.75 0.40 -1.33
C ASP A 274 16.07 -1.09 -1.51
N ILE A 275 15.08 -1.95 -1.28
CA ILE A 275 15.17 -3.39 -1.46
C ILE A 275 13.93 -3.80 -2.26
N PRO A 276 13.89 -3.54 -3.58
CA PRO A 276 12.65 -3.47 -4.36
C PRO A 276 11.96 -4.82 -4.61
N TRP A 277 12.47 -5.90 -4.05
CA TRP A 277 11.83 -7.22 -3.99
C TRP A 277 11.32 -7.58 -2.59
N LYS A 278 11.54 -6.71 -1.59
CA LYS A 278 11.18 -6.97 -0.21
C LYS A 278 9.84 -6.34 0.12
N GLN A 279 8.86 -7.17 0.42
CA GLN A 279 7.57 -6.71 0.94
C GLN A 279 7.74 -6.23 2.38
N PHE A 280 7.35 -4.98 2.65
CA PHE A 280 7.28 -4.46 4.00
C PHE A 280 6.05 -5.04 4.72
N GLU A 281 4.88 -4.93 4.10
CA GLU A 281 3.64 -5.53 4.60
C GLU A 281 2.57 -5.63 3.50
N CYS A 282 1.60 -6.54 3.74
CA CYS A 282 0.40 -6.70 2.93
C CYS A 282 -0.79 -6.89 3.88
N GLY A 283 -1.30 -5.79 4.43
CA GLY A 283 -2.27 -5.81 5.53
C GLY A 283 -1.61 -6.03 6.90
N ALA A 284 -2.32 -5.66 7.95
CA ALA A 284 -1.83 -5.78 9.32
C ALA A 284 -2.94 -5.94 10.35
N PHE A 285 -2.56 -6.40 11.53
CA PHE A 285 -3.40 -6.46 12.72
C PHE A 285 -3.04 -5.36 13.70
N TRP A 286 -4.06 -4.81 14.33
CA TRP A 286 -3.90 -3.89 15.44
C TRP A 286 -4.11 -4.60 16.78
N ASN A 287 -3.06 -4.74 17.55
CA ASN A 287 -3.15 -5.30 18.88
C ASN A 287 -2.94 -4.20 19.93
N ARG A 288 -3.91 -3.28 20.00
CA ARG A 288 -4.09 -2.25 21.06
C ARG A 288 -2.82 -1.45 21.41
N GLY A 289 -2.00 -1.14 20.41
CA GLY A 289 -0.75 -0.39 20.55
C GLY A 289 0.43 -1.07 19.90
N ARG A 290 0.22 -2.27 19.33
CA ARG A 290 1.22 -2.96 18.52
C ARG A 290 0.66 -3.26 17.15
N ILE A 291 1.40 -2.89 16.13
CA ILE A 291 1.16 -3.34 14.77
C ILE A 291 1.82 -4.71 14.61
N GLN A 292 1.06 -5.62 14.06
CA GLN A 292 1.56 -6.91 13.60
C GLN A 292 1.29 -6.97 12.09
N GLY A 293 2.25 -6.49 11.32
CA GLY A 293 2.18 -6.55 9.87
C GLY A 293 2.28 -7.98 9.37
N CYS A 294 1.64 -8.25 8.25
CA CYS A 294 1.70 -9.55 7.63
C CYS A 294 2.54 -9.56 6.37
N GLY A 295 3.06 -10.73 6.06
CA GLY A 295 4.00 -10.87 4.97
C GLY A 295 5.24 -9.98 5.13
N GLN A 296 5.57 -9.57 6.38
CA GLN A 296 6.68 -8.67 6.65
C GLN A 296 8.02 -9.28 6.25
N ASN A 297 8.84 -8.47 5.60
CA ASN A 297 10.19 -8.81 5.19
C ASN A 297 10.28 -10.02 4.22
N MET A 298 9.21 -10.33 3.49
CA MET A 298 9.21 -11.42 2.51
C MET A 298 9.94 -11.01 1.24
N ASP A 299 10.75 -11.92 0.72
CA ASP A 299 11.37 -11.79 -0.60
C ASP A 299 10.37 -12.27 -1.68
N LEU A 300 9.72 -11.31 -2.35
CA LEU A 300 8.68 -11.57 -3.35
C LEU A 300 9.19 -12.24 -4.66
N ARG A 301 10.49 -12.49 -4.79
CA ARG A 301 11.06 -13.30 -5.88
C ARG A 301 10.93 -14.79 -5.59
N LYS A 302 10.66 -15.18 -4.34
CA LYS A 302 10.61 -16.58 -3.91
C LYS A 302 9.19 -17.11 -4.00
N ARG A 303 9.05 -18.28 -4.63
CA ARG A 303 7.77 -18.99 -4.81
C ARG A 303 7.03 -19.19 -3.49
N ASP A 304 7.74 -19.68 -2.46
CA ASP A 304 7.14 -19.92 -1.13
C ASP A 304 6.57 -18.63 -0.51
N ALA A 305 7.25 -17.50 -0.72
CA ALA A 305 6.75 -16.20 -0.26
C ALA A 305 5.47 -15.79 -1.00
N LEU A 306 5.43 -15.97 -2.32
CA LEU A 306 4.25 -15.68 -3.14
C LEU A 306 3.05 -16.53 -2.72
N LEU A 307 3.26 -17.85 -2.50
CA LEU A 307 2.20 -18.75 -2.06
C LEU A 307 1.73 -18.43 -0.64
N LYS A 308 2.66 -18.13 0.28
CA LYS A 308 2.31 -17.72 1.64
C LYS A 308 1.50 -16.42 1.66
N ASN A 309 1.76 -15.50 0.75
CA ASN A 309 1.03 -14.24 0.62
C ASN A 309 -0.43 -14.44 0.17
N THR A 310 -0.78 -15.62 -0.37
CA THR A 310 -2.15 -15.97 -0.74
C THR A 310 -3.00 -16.52 0.41
N GLU A 311 -2.39 -16.78 1.58
CA GLU A 311 -3.11 -17.26 2.74
C GLU A 311 -4.04 -16.17 3.28
N SER A 312 -5.32 -16.50 3.36
CA SER A 312 -6.35 -15.58 3.86
C SER A 312 -6.17 -15.31 5.35
N GLN A 313 -6.23 -14.05 5.71
CA GLN A 313 -6.31 -13.63 7.10
C GLN A 313 -7.29 -12.45 7.21
N ASN A 314 -7.94 -12.33 8.38
CA ASN A 314 -8.85 -11.22 8.65
C ASN A 314 -8.04 -10.00 9.12
N TRP A 315 -7.43 -9.29 8.17
CA TRP A 315 -6.67 -8.08 8.45
C TRP A 315 -7.56 -6.99 9.05
N ASP A 316 -7.02 -6.21 9.98
CA ASP A 316 -7.71 -5.06 10.54
C ASP A 316 -7.62 -3.84 9.61
N TYR A 317 -6.49 -3.68 8.89
CA TYR A 317 -6.27 -2.52 8.02
C TYR A 317 -5.19 -2.76 6.95
N GLY A 318 -5.18 -1.89 5.94
CA GLY A 318 -4.11 -1.73 4.94
C GLY A 318 -3.56 -0.32 4.96
N GLY A 319 -2.24 -0.17 4.79
CA GLY A 319 -1.59 1.14 4.74
C GLY A 319 -2.04 2.00 3.54
N TRP A 320 -2.13 3.31 3.72
CA TRP A 320 -2.61 4.23 2.68
C TRP A 320 -1.56 4.60 1.62
N GLY A 321 -0.42 3.92 1.61
CA GLY A 321 0.46 3.95 0.44
C GLY A 321 -0.27 3.47 -0.82
N TYR A 322 -1.20 2.51 -0.68
CA TYR A 322 -2.19 2.13 -1.69
C TYR A 322 -3.36 1.40 -1.03
N CYS A 323 -4.52 2.05 -0.97
CA CYS A 323 -5.73 1.45 -0.40
C CYS A 323 -6.97 1.89 -1.17
N CYS A 324 -7.68 0.94 -1.80
CA CYS A 324 -8.91 1.19 -2.55
C CYS A 324 -10.13 0.93 -1.66
N ILE A 325 -10.94 1.95 -1.45
CA ILE A 325 -12.07 1.95 -0.52
C ILE A 325 -13.37 2.18 -1.30
N PRO A 326 -14.40 1.30 -1.16
CA PRO A 326 -15.69 1.51 -1.79
C PRO A 326 -16.38 2.78 -1.31
N VAL A 327 -16.98 3.54 -2.22
CA VAL A 327 -17.74 4.77 -1.90
C VAL A 327 -18.93 4.45 -0.99
N SER A 328 -19.58 3.29 -1.15
CA SER A 328 -20.65 2.81 -0.27
C SER A 328 -20.17 2.71 1.18
N ALA A 329 -19.00 2.10 1.40
CA ALA A 329 -18.41 1.98 2.73
C ALA A 329 -18.03 3.35 3.33
N ILE A 330 -17.49 4.28 2.51
CA ILE A 330 -17.20 5.66 2.98
C ILE A 330 -18.49 6.35 3.43
N ARG A 331 -19.58 6.22 2.67
CA ARG A 331 -20.87 6.81 3.02
C ARG A 331 -21.50 6.21 4.27
N GLU A 332 -21.33 4.91 4.49
CA GLU A 332 -21.85 4.21 5.68
C GLU A 332 -21.02 4.51 6.93
N LYS A 333 -19.69 4.41 6.83
CA LYS A 333 -18.78 4.49 7.98
C LYS A 333 -18.31 5.91 8.29
N GLY A 334 -18.58 6.87 7.41
CA GLY A 334 -18.13 8.26 7.53
C GLY A 334 -16.68 8.46 7.11
N LEU A 335 -16.18 9.67 7.30
CA LEU A 335 -14.83 10.08 6.92
C LEU A 335 -13.81 9.73 8.00
N PRO A 336 -12.49 9.71 7.67
CA PRO A 336 -11.41 9.53 8.63
C PRO A 336 -11.43 10.56 9.75
N LEU A 337 -10.92 10.20 10.93
CA LEU A 337 -10.77 11.10 12.06
C LEU A 337 -9.70 12.17 11.79
N PRO A 338 -9.83 13.40 12.34
CA PRO A 338 -8.88 14.51 12.13
C PRO A 338 -7.62 14.35 13.00
N VAL A 339 -6.96 13.20 12.92
CA VAL A 339 -5.81 12.86 13.78
C VAL A 339 -4.48 13.43 13.29
N PHE A 340 -4.48 14.16 12.18
CA PHE A 340 -3.35 14.79 11.51
C PHE A 340 -2.47 13.79 10.76
N ILE A 341 -1.65 13.01 11.45
CA ILE A 341 -0.78 11.96 10.89
C ILE A 341 -0.70 10.77 11.84
N HIS A 342 -0.36 9.61 11.31
CA HIS A 342 -0.19 8.32 12.01
C HIS A 342 -1.47 7.73 12.60
N ARG A 343 -1.69 6.46 12.40
CA ARG A 343 -2.83 5.65 12.90
C ARG A 343 -4.20 6.02 12.29
N ASP A 344 -4.25 6.94 11.35
CA ASP A 344 -5.42 7.26 10.54
C ASP A 344 -5.88 6.06 9.71
N ASP A 345 -4.95 5.41 9.03
CA ASP A 345 -5.14 4.17 8.27
C ASP A 345 -5.63 3.01 9.16
N ILE A 346 -5.09 2.88 10.36
CA ILE A 346 -5.45 1.83 11.32
C ILE A 346 -6.87 2.03 11.84
N GLU A 347 -7.17 3.24 12.33
CA GLU A 347 -8.49 3.55 12.86
C GLU A 347 -9.57 3.34 11.80
N TYR A 348 -9.31 3.86 10.59
CA TYR A 348 -10.26 3.77 9.51
C TYR A 348 -10.45 2.34 9.00
N GLY A 349 -9.36 1.55 8.91
CA GLY A 349 -9.40 0.15 8.54
C GLY A 349 -10.22 -0.70 9.53
N ILE A 350 -10.02 -0.51 10.84
CA ILE A 350 -10.82 -1.20 11.87
C ILE A 350 -12.30 -0.86 11.73
N ARG A 351 -12.65 0.40 11.43
CA ARG A 351 -14.04 0.81 11.15
C ARG A 351 -14.64 0.12 9.93
N MET A 352 -13.84 -0.14 8.90
CA MET A 352 -14.26 -0.87 7.70
C MET A 352 -14.52 -2.36 7.99
N GLY A 353 -13.80 -2.96 8.93
CA GLY A 353 -14.05 -4.29 9.48
C GLY A 353 -13.59 -5.46 8.61
N LYS A 354 -13.19 -5.24 7.36
CA LYS A 354 -12.66 -6.25 6.42
C LYS A 354 -11.60 -5.62 5.54
N LEU A 355 -10.66 -6.43 5.08
CA LEU A 355 -9.68 -6.02 4.07
C LEU A 355 -9.42 -7.16 3.09
N MET A 356 -9.47 -6.88 1.81
CA MET A 356 -8.98 -7.76 0.75
C MET A 356 -7.51 -7.45 0.45
N THR A 357 -6.74 -8.47 0.08
CA THR A 357 -5.39 -8.32 -0.45
C THR A 357 -5.20 -9.26 -1.63
N LEU A 358 -4.40 -8.87 -2.62
CA LEU A 358 -4.14 -9.67 -3.80
C LEU A 358 -2.68 -9.52 -4.25
N ASN A 359 -2.02 -10.65 -4.57
CA ASN A 359 -0.72 -10.61 -5.22
C ASN A 359 -0.78 -9.84 -6.54
N GLY A 360 0.23 -9.03 -6.81
CA GLY A 360 0.30 -8.16 -7.98
C GLY A 360 -0.45 -6.83 -7.83
N ILE A 361 -1.03 -6.55 -6.65
CA ILE A 361 -1.49 -5.20 -6.29
C ILE A 361 -0.54 -4.68 -5.20
N GLY A 362 0.39 -3.82 -5.58
CA GLY A 362 1.40 -3.30 -4.67
C GLY A 362 2.17 -2.14 -5.27
N VAL A 363 2.79 -1.37 -4.41
CA VAL A 363 3.55 -0.16 -4.76
C VAL A 363 4.88 -0.14 -4.00
N TRP A 364 5.90 0.48 -4.57
CA TRP A 364 7.15 0.71 -3.87
C TRP A 364 7.05 1.99 -3.04
N HIS A 365 7.41 1.87 -1.78
CA HIS A 365 7.31 2.94 -0.80
C HIS A 365 8.65 3.12 -0.07
N GLU A 366 8.99 4.33 0.33
CA GLU A 366 10.18 4.56 1.14
C GLU A 366 10.07 3.83 2.48
N ALA A 367 11.17 3.18 2.93
CA ALA A 367 11.15 2.43 4.18
C ALA A 367 10.68 3.31 5.35
N VAL A 368 9.65 2.86 6.07
CA VAL A 368 9.05 3.57 7.21
C VAL A 368 10.10 3.94 8.26
N THR A 369 11.11 3.09 8.45
CA THR A 369 12.23 3.32 9.39
C THR A 369 13.05 4.57 9.07
N LYS A 370 13.05 5.05 7.83
CA LYS A 370 13.74 6.28 7.41
C LYS A 370 12.93 7.55 7.68
N LYS A 371 11.62 7.40 7.81
CA LYS A 371 10.65 8.50 7.94
C LYS A 371 10.28 8.86 9.37
N LEU A 372 10.71 8.10 10.38
CA LEU A 372 10.31 8.32 11.77
C LEU A 372 11.07 9.52 12.37
N PRO A 373 10.56 10.77 12.25
CA PRO A 373 11.03 11.84 13.08
C PRO A 373 10.63 11.52 14.52
N GLN A 374 11.45 11.94 15.47
CA GLN A 374 11.22 11.78 16.91
C GLN A 374 9.79 12.20 17.35
N ILE A 375 9.24 13.24 16.71
CA ILE A 375 7.88 13.73 16.96
C ILE A 375 6.78 12.72 16.57
N GLY A 376 7.05 11.74 15.72
CA GLY A 376 6.12 10.68 15.39
C GLY A 376 5.61 9.93 16.62
N GLU A 377 6.44 9.75 17.64
CA GLU A 377 6.06 9.16 18.93
C GLU A 377 4.88 9.86 19.59
N TYR A 378 4.81 11.20 19.52
CA TYR A 378 3.66 11.96 20.04
C TYR A 378 2.36 11.54 19.37
N TYR A 379 2.36 11.46 18.04
CA TYR A 379 1.16 11.07 17.29
C TYR A 379 0.83 9.60 17.51
N ASP A 380 1.82 8.73 17.53
CA ASP A 380 1.64 7.30 17.77
C ASP A 380 0.94 7.03 19.10
N ILE A 381 1.30 7.74 20.16
CA ILE A 381 0.70 7.54 21.49
C ILE A 381 -0.66 8.23 21.59
N ARG A 382 -0.80 9.49 21.12
CA ARG A 382 -2.08 10.20 21.18
C ARG A 382 -3.16 9.49 20.37
N ASN A 383 -2.82 9.13 19.13
CA ASN A 383 -3.80 8.53 18.22
C ASN A 383 -4.11 7.09 18.60
N MET A 384 -3.13 6.33 19.13
CA MET A 384 -3.40 5.04 19.76
C MET A 384 -4.40 5.17 20.91
N ALA A 385 -4.26 6.23 21.74
CA ALA A 385 -5.19 6.46 22.82
C ALA A 385 -6.62 6.73 22.31
N ILE A 386 -6.75 7.56 21.28
CA ILE A 386 -8.02 7.85 20.62
C ILE A 386 -8.63 6.56 20.05
N LEU A 387 -7.86 5.83 19.25
CA LEU A 387 -8.28 4.59 18.61
C LEU A 387 -8.76 3.55 19.61
N ASN A 388 -7.97 3.30 20.67
CA ASN A 388 -8.34 2.33 21.68
C ASN A 388 -9.56 2.75 22.51
N ALA A 389 -9.75 4.05 22.74
CA ALA A 389 -10.94 4.55 23.44
C ALA A 389 -12.22 4.40 22.60
N ILE A 390 -12.13 4.43 21.28
CA ILE A 390 -13.28 4.30 20.37
C ILE A 390 -13.65 2.83 20.14
N HIS A 391 -12.65 1.97 19.95
CA HIS A 391 -12.89 0.61 19.44
C HIS A 391 -12.80 -0.50 20.49
N TYR A 392 -12.34 -0.21 21.72
CA TYR A 392 -12.12 -1.26 22.74
C TYR A 392 -12.65 -0.85 24.12
N ASP A 393 -13.87 -1.28 24.43
CA ASP A 393 -14.54 -1.01 25.72
C ASP A 393 -13.78 -1.58 26.93
N ASP A 394 -13.03 -2.66 26.73
CA ASP A 394 -12.21 -3.31 27.76
C ASP A 394 -10.84 -2.63 27.98
N TRP A 395 -10.52 -1.57 27.21
CA TRP A 395 -9.30 -0.78 27.41
C TRP A 395 -9.48 0.23 28.53
N ASP A 396 -9.56 -0.29 29.77
CA ASP A 396 -9.84 0.49 30.98
C ASP A 396 -8.61 1.24 31.54
N LYS A 397 -8.81 1.95 32.63
CA LYS A 397 -7.75 2.69 33.34
C LYS A 397 -6.57 1.81 33.77
N ARG A 398 -6.78 0.51 34.02
CA ARG A 398 -5.71 -0.41 34.43
C ARG A 398 -4.84 -0.78 33.25
N GLN A 399 -5.43 -0.99 32.08
CA GLN A 399 -4.70 -1.26 30.83
C GLN A 399 -3.86 -0.05 30.45
N TRP A 400 -4.43 1.15 30.49
CA TRP A 400 -3.71 2.41 30.28
C TRP A 400 -2.55 2.55 31.22
N LYS A 401 -2.75 2.37 32.53
CA LYS A 401 -1.70 2.47 33.54
C LYS A 401 -0.56 1.47 33.28
N LYS A 402 -0.90 0.21 32.99
CA LYS A 402 0.10 -0.81 32.65
C LYS A 402 0.90 -0.43 31.41
N PHE A 403 0.23 0.01 30.38
CA PHE A 403 0.86 0.44 29.13
C PHE A 403 1.83 1.59 29.37
N LEU A 404 1.37 2.68 29.96
CA LEU A 404 2.18 3.87 30.22
C LEU A 404 3.39 3.56 31.13
N VAL A 405 3.20 2.80 32.19
CA VAL A 405 4.31 2.39 33.08
C VAL A 405 5.34 1.58 32.32
N LYS A 406 4.90 0.55 31.56
CA LYS A 406 5.81 -0.29 30.78
C LYS A 406 6.56 0.51 29.71
N TRP A 407 5.87 1.39 28.99
CA TRP A 407 6.44 2.21 27.92
C TRP A 407 7.42 3.24 28.46
N THR A 408 7.04 3.95 29.54
CA THR A 408 7.91 4.92 30.24
C THR A 408 9.15 4.25 30.79
N ALA A 409 9.02 3.12 31.48
CA ALA A 409 10.16 2.36 32.00
C ALA A 409 11.09 1.88 30.87
N GLY A 410 10.54 1.38 29.76
CA GLY A 410 11.32 0.97 28.61
C GLY A 410 12.10 2.11 27.96
N ASN A 411 11.51 3.31 27.85
CA ASN A 411 12.17 4.49 27.32
C ASN A 411 13.21 5.05 28.30
N LEU A 412 12.91 5.01 29.58
CA LEU A 412 13.85 5.42 30.64
C LEU A 412 15.13 4.56 30.62
N LEU A 413 14.97 3.24 30.54
CA LEU A 413 16.10 2.29 30.48
C LEU A 413 16.97 2.46 29.23
N ARG A 414 16.38 2.98 28.13
CA ARG A 414 17.10 3.29 26.89
C ARG A 414 17.63 4.71 26.80
N GLY A 415 17.49 5.52 27.86
CA GLY A 415 17.90 6.93 27.87
C GLY A 415 17.05 7.83 26.95
N ARG A 416 15.87 7.40 26.50
CA ARG A 416 14.99 8.16 25.60
C ARG A 416 14.07 9.09 26.37
N TYR A 417 14.62 10.11 26.99
CA TYR A 417 13.85 11.07 27.81
C TYR A 417 12.91 11.94 27.01
N ASP A 418 13.27 12.25 25.78
CA ASP A 418 12.45 12.93 24.79
C ASP A 418 11.16 12.17 24.45
N TYR A 419 11.24 10.86 24.30
CA TYR A 419 10.06 10.01 24.10
C TYR A 419 9.13 10.00 25.31
N ILE A 420 9.67 10.01 26.52
CA ILE A 420 8.86 10.13 27.74
C ILE A 420 8.11 11.47 27.76
N TYR A 421 8.81 12.55 27.38
CA TYR A 421 8.19 13.88 27.26
C TYR A 421 7.06 13.89 26.23
N LEU A 422 7.31 13.33 25.03
CA LEU A 422 6.31 13.22 23.96
C LEU A 422 5.08 12.42 24.40
N ASN A 423 5.29 11.30 25.12
CA ASN A 423 4.20 10.48 25.64
C ASN A 423 3.34 11.23 26.65
N ILE A 424 3.94 12.03 27.52
CA ILE A 424 3.22 12.87 28.48
C ILE A 424 2.39 13.92 27.72
N CYS A 425 2.98 14.61 26.73
CA CYS A 425 2.26 15.58 25.92
C CYS A 425 1.08 14.93 25.17
N ALA A 426 1.31 13.76 24.55
CA ALA A 426 0.30 13.01 23.83
C ALA A 426 -0.90 12.66 24.72
N MET A 427 -0.64 12.17 25.93
CA MET A 427 -1.70 11.79 26.86
C MET A 427 -2.45 13.01 27.43
N LEU A 428 -1.75 14.11 27.68
CA LEU A 428 -2.41 15.35 28.12
C LEU A 428 -3.33 15.91 27.03
N ASP A 429 -2.91 15.83 25.77
CA ASP A 429 -3.73 16.28 24.64
C ASP A 429 -4.91 15.34 24.37
N PHE A 430 -4.73 14.01 24.50
CA PHE A 430 -5.84 13.06 24.48
C PHE A 430 -6.92 13.36 25.53
N LEU A 431 -6.50 13.72 26.76
CA LEU A 431 -7.41 14.03 27.85
C LEU A 431 -8.23 15.33 27.65
N LYS A 432 -7.86 16.18 26.68
CA LYS A 432 -8.66 17.36 26.31
C LYS A 432 -9.95 16.99 25.55
N GLY A 433 -10.02 15.77 24.99
CA GLY A 433 -11.21 15.20 24.38
C GLY A 433 -11.45 15.65 22.94
N GLU A 434 -12.56 15.18 22.38
CA GLU A 434 -12.96 15.29 20.98
C GLU A 434 -13.02 16.76 20.50
N LYS A 435 -13.73 17.62 21.21
CA LYS A 435 -13.89 19.03 20.83
C LYS A 435 -12.56 19.77 20.67
N TRP A 436 -11.57 19.42 21.49
CA TRP A 436 -10.23 19.97 21.32
C TRP A 436 -9.57 19.47 20.05
N LEU A 437 -9.68 18.17 19.76
CA LEU A 437 -9.10 17.57 18.55
C LEU A 437 -9.68 18.20 17.28
N GLU A 438 -10.99 18.37 17.21
CA GLU A 438 -11.70 18.96 16.08
C GLU A 438 -11.34 20.43 15.82
N ASN A 439 -11.14 21.20 16.88
CA ASN A 439 -10.92 22.64 16.78
C ASN A 439 -9.45 23.05 16.80
N THR A 440 -8.52 22.10 16.84
CA THR A 440 -7.10 22.43 16.95
C THR A 440 -6.38 22.34 15.60
N ASP A 441 -5.52 23.31 15.33
CA ASP A 441 -4.63 23.28 14.17
C ASP A 441 -3.51 22.28 14.39
N GLY A 442 -3.49 21.20 13.58
CA GLY A 442 -2.47 20.14 13.68
C GLY A 442 -1.05 20.65 13.41
N VAL A 443 -0.88 21.63 12.52
CA VAL A 443 0.44 22.23 12.22
C VAL A 443 0.95 23.02 13.43
N GLU A 444 0.06 23.76 14.11
CA GLU A 444 0.44 24.53 15.28
C GLU A 444 0.86 23.62 16.44
N ILE A 445 0.08 22.53 16.69
CA ILE A 445 0.47 21.51 17.68
C ILE A 445 1.83 20.90 17.31
N HIS A 446 2.02 20.54 16.05
CA HIS A 446 3.28 19.96 15.57
C HIS A 446 4.46 20.88 15.88
N LYS A 447 4.34 22.17 15.56
CA LYS A 447 5.36 23.17 15.87
C LYS A 447 5.61 23.31 17.37
N GLN A 448 4.55 23.39 18.17
CA GLN A 448 4.65 23.53 19.63
C GLN A 448 5.36 22.33 20.27
N VAL A 449 5.00 21.11 19.87
CA VAL A 449 5.62 19.90 20.39
C VAL A 449 7.07 19.79 19.90
N ALA A 450 7.32 20.02 18.60
CA ALA A 450 8.66 19.96 18.00
C ALA A 450 9.62 20.99 18.58
N SER A 451 9.15 22.20 18.88
CA SER A 451 9.99 23.30 19.41
C SER A 451 10.67 22.98 20.75
N ARG A 452 10.13 22.00 21.47
CA ARG A 452 10.62 21.57 22.78
C ARG A 452 11.54 20.36 22.72
N LEU A 453 11.69 19.76 21.53
CA LEU A 453 12.59 18.64 21.32
C LEU A 453 14.03 19.12 21.07
N PRO A 454 15.05 18.36 21.52
CA PRO A 454 16.41 18.64 21.15
C PRO A 454 16.59 18.48 19.63
N LYS A 455 17.35 19.38 19.00
CA LYS A 455 17.72 19.23 17.61
C LYS A 455 18.59 18.00 17.46
N LEU A 456 18.18 17.07 16.59
CA LEU A 456 19.00 15.91 16.21
C LEU A 456 20.09 16.41 15.27
N GLU A 457 21.34 16.26 15.66
CA GLU A 457 22.49 16.45 14.77
C GLU A 457 22.80 15.11 14.08
N LYS A 458 23.03 15.14 12.78
CA LYS A 458 23.54 13.96 12.07
C LYS A 458 24.93 13.65 12.62
N LEU A 459 25.13 12.45 13.15
CA LEU A 459 26.45 11.96 13.49
C LEU A 459 27.32 11.97 12.23
N ASP A 460 28.43 12.66 12.28
CA ASP A 460 29.44 12.55 11.25
C ASP A 460 30.01 11.11 11.24
N LYS A 461 30.28 10.57 10.05
CA LYS A 461 30.76 9.18 9.89
C LYS A 461 32.12 8.90 10.54
N SER A 462 32.76 9.94 11.07
CA SER A 462 34.04 9.84 11.77
C SER A 462 34.00 9.21 13.16
N GLY A 463 32.82 8.97 13.73
CA GLY A 463 32.67 8.22 15.00
C GLY A 463 33.16 8.95 16.25
N GLU A 464 33.61 10.18 16.13
CA GLU A 464 34.09 10.98 17.26
C GLU A 464 33.15 12.13 17.60
N SER A 465 32.15 11.86 18.39
CA SER A 465 31.45 12.92 19.14
C SER A 465 30.79 12.39 20.41
N PRO A 466 31.06 12.98 21.56
CA PRO A 466 30.47 12.59 22.82
C PRO A 466 29.07 13.22 22.96
N VAL A 467 28.15 12.90 22.06
CA VAL A 467 26.76 13.40 22.05
C VAL A 467 26.00 12.99 23.33
N TRP A 468 26.40 11.93 24.00
CA TRP A 468 25.80 11.43 25.22
C TRP A 468 25.80 12.42 26.40
N LEU A 469 26.85 13.22 26.53
CA LEU A 469 27.02 14.10 27.69
C LEU A 469 26.27 15.43 27.62
N VAL A 470 26.00 15.95 26.41
CA VAL A 470 25.33 17.24 26.21
C VAL A 470 23.81 17.08 26.33
N LEU A 471 23.26 15.99 25.82
CA LEU A 471 21.82 15.68 25.89
C LEU A 471 21.37 15.38 27.32
N GLU A 472 22.16 14.67 28.12
CA GLU A 472 21.84 14.41 29.52
C GLU A 472 21.67 15.67 30.36
N LYS A 473 22.54 16.65 30.22
CA LYS A 473 22.52 17.87 31.05
C LYS A 473 21.34 18.80 30.72
N GLN A 474 20.93 18.88 29.45
CA GLN A 474 19.80 19.74 29.04
C GLN A 474 18.45 19.09 29.33
N ALA A 475 18.31 17.81 29.05
CA ALA A 475 17.07 17.06 29.30
C ALA A 475 16.78 16.92 30.80
N CYS A 476 17.78 16.60 31.63
CA CYS A 476 17.63 16.54 33.07
C CYS A 476 17.28 17.91 33.70
N ARG A 477 17.89 19.00 33.25
CA ARG A 477 17.51 20.36 33.74
C ARG A 477 16.08 20.73 33.39
N LYS A 478 15.59 20.39 32.17
CA LYS A 478 14.20 20.68 31.78
C LYS A 478 13.20 19.78 32.51
N MET A 479 13.51 18.50 32.73
CA MET A 479 12.66 17.60 33.54
C MET A 479 12.58 18.02 35.01
N MET A 480 13.66 18.55 35.61
CA MET A 480 13.63 19.08 36.98
C MET A 480 12.80 20.35 37.07
N MET A 481 12.78 21.23 36.05
CA MET A 481 11.90 22.39 36.01
C MET A 481 10.42 22.05 35.87
N VAL A 482 10.09 20.98 35.17
CA VAL A 482 8.70 20.49 35.07
C VAL A 482 8.24 19.88 36.40
N ARG A 483 9.15 19.33 37.23
CA ARG A 483 8.83 18.84 38.58
C ARG A 483 8.42 19.94 39.53
N SER A 484 8.90 21.17 39.36
CA SER A 484 8.60 22.27 40.24
C SER A 484 7.32 23.06 39.91
N SER A 485 6.71 22.79 38.73
CA SER A 485 5.49 23.48 38.31
C SER A 485 4.38 22.50 37.97
N HIS A 486 3.45 22.27 38.87
CA HIS A 486 2.06 21.87 38.71
C HIS A 486 1.70 20.52 38.03
N CYS A 487 2.61 19.75 37.45
CA CYS A 487 2.21 18.56 36.66
C CYS A 487 1.93 17.32 37.51
N MET A 488 2.42 17.23 38.75
CA MET A 488 2.14 16.09 39.66
C MET A 488 0.89 16.25 40.51
N ALA A 489 0.39 17.45 40.70
CA ALA A 489 -0.80 17.72 41.51
C ALA A 489 -2.12 17.43 40.79
N SER A 490 -2.12 17.39 39.44
CA SER A 490 -3.32 17.12 38.63
C SER A 490 -3.57 15.65 38.35
N LEU A 491 -2.66 14.77 38.69
CA LEU A 491 -2.86 13.30 38.60
C LEU A 491 -3.58 12.71 39.85
N SER A 492 -3.95 13.52 40.83
CA SER A 492 -4.88 13.13 41.87
C SER A 492 -6.30 13.13 41.28
N LEU A 493 -6.78 11.96 40.95
CA LEU A 493 -8.11 11.65 40.48
C LEU A 493 -9.20 12.23 41.40
N ARG A 494 -9.73 13.42 41.10
CA ARG A 494 -11.04 13.83 41.56
C ARG A 494 -11.91 14.14 40.36
N GLY A 495 -12.90 13.26 40.17
CA GLY A 495 -14.16 13.59 39.52
C GLY A 495 -14.25 13.43 38.02
N ALA A 496 -14.55 12.25 37.55
CA ALA A 496 -15.49 12.07 36.45
C ALA A 496 -16.41 10.90 36.82
N GLY A 497 -17.42 11.24 37.57
CA GLY A 497 -18.69 10.52 37.58
C GLY A 497 -19.56 11.15 36.51
N ARG A 498 -19.93 10.37 35.58
CA ARG A 498 -21.03 10.25 34.62
C ARG A 498 -20.57 10.20 33.19
#